data_d3dbafd375a4128b5a0f2c981f5cc059
#
_entry.id   d3dbafd375a4128b5a0f2c981f5cc059
#
_cell.length_a   1.000
_cell.length_b   1.000
_cell.length_c   1.000
_cell.angle_alpha   90.00
_cell.angle_beta   90.00
_cell.angle_gamma   90.00
#
_symmetry.space_group_name_H-M   'P 1'
#
loop_
_entity.id
_entity.type
_entity.pdbx_description
1 polymer ?
#
loop_
_entity_poly.entity_id
_entity_poly.type
_entity_poly.pdbx_seq_one_letter_code
_entity_poly.pdbx_strand_id
1 'polypeptide(L)' 'MRQSITSEKRKSLEVKMARVFKENIEMLSSELQKILLDDMVTAFQNRINVLMRAQEKRSY' A
#
# COMPACT_ATOMS: atom_id res chain seq x y z
N MET A 1 4.53 -16.47 -9.36
CA MET A 1 4.26 -15.34 -10.18
C MET A 1 4.24 -14.05 -9.40
N ARG A 2 4.84 -13.05 -9.92
CA ARG A 2 4.96 -11.81 -9.24
C ARG A 2 3.89 -10.80 -9.64
N GLN A 3 3.32 -10.16 -8.67
CA GLN A 3 2.32 -9.15 -8.91
C GLN A 3 2.94 -7.81 -9.15
N SER A 4 2.49 -7.19 -10.19
CA SER A 4 2.95 -5.86 -10.53
C SER A 4 1.79 -4.93 -10.43
N ILE A 5 1.97 -3.86 -9.70
CA ILE A 5 0.89 -2.90 -9.53
C ILE A 5 1.14 -1.73 -10.46
N THR A 6 0.12 -1.37 -11.24
CA THR A 6 0.24 -0.26 -12.17
C THR A 6 0.18 1.07 -11.44
N SER A 7 0.62 2.14 -12.12
CA SER A 7 0.54 3.48 -11.53
C SER A 7 -0.87 3.85 -11.15
N GLU A 8 -1.82 3.47 -11.98
CA GLU A 8 -3.21 3.79 -11.72
C GLU A 8 -3.72 3.09 -10.48
N LYS A 9 -3.35 1.83 -10.34
CA LYS A 9 -3.79 1.07 -9.17
C LYS A 9 -3.11 1.58 -7.92
N ARG A 10 -1.83 1.95 -8.04
CA ARG A 10 -1.13 2.53 -6.92
C ARG A 10 -1.82 3.81 -6.46
N LYS A 11 -2.17 4.67 -7.41
CA LYS A 11 -2.82 5.93 -7.10
C LYS A 11 -4.18 5.69 -6.45
N SER A 12 -4.91 4.74 -6.97
CA SER A 12 -6.21 4.40 -6.41
C SER A 12 -6.07 3.92 -4.97
N LEU A 13 -5.07 3.08 -4.72
CA LEU A 13 -4.84 2.56 -3.38
C LEU A 13 -4.41 3.68 -2.43
N GLU A 14 -3.57 4.59 -2.91
CA GLU A 14 -3.16 5.74 -2.11
C GLU A 14 -4.35 6.57 -1.69
N VAL A 15 -5.26 6.82 -2.63
CA VAL A 15 -6.44 7.61 -2.34
C VAL A 15 -7.31 6.94 -1.29
N LYS A 16 -7.47 5.63 -1.42
CA LYS A 16 -8.27 4.88 -0.45
C LYS A 16 -7.63 4.92 0.93
N MET A 17 -6.33 4.74 0.99
CA MET A 17 -5.62 4.79 2.25
C MET A 17 -5.68 6.18 2.86
N ALA A 18 -5.54 7.21 2.03
CA ALA A 18 -5.64 8.58 2.52
C ALA A 18 -7.00 8.85 3.14
N ARG A 19 -8.04 8.31 2.53
CA ARG A 19 -9.38 8.51 3.04
C ARG A 19 -9.59 7.80 4.36
N VAL A 20 -9.11 6.57 4.46
CA VAL A 20 -9.29 5.78 5.67
C VAL A 20 -8.48 6.34 6.82
N PHE A 21 -7.26 6.79 6.54
CA PHE A 21 -6.36 7.24 7.60
C PHE A 21 -6.30 8.76 7.74
N LYS A 22 -7.25 9.46 7.15
CA LYS A 22 -7.22 10.92 7.13
C LYS A 22 -7.01 11.51 8.53
N GLU A 23 -7.78 11.04 9.47
CA GLU A 23 -7.72 11.60 10.82
C GLU A 23 -6.39 11.28 11.50
N ASN A 24 -5.77 10.18 11.09
CA ASN A 24 -4.53 9.76 11.71
C ASN A 24 -3.32 10.52 11.20
N ILE A 25 -3.42 11.08 10.01
CA ILE A 25 -2.28 11.73 9.37
C ILE A 25 -2.48 13.21 9.09
N GLU A 26 -3.61 13.77 9.50
CA GLU A 26 -3.92 15.16 9.15
C GLU A 26 -2.97 16.14 9.83
N MET A 27 -2.27 15.73 10.89
CA MET A 27 -1.30 16.58 11.53
C MET A 27 -0.04 16.77 10.69
N LEU A 28 0.15 15.95 9.68
CA LEU A 28 1.29 16.06 8.79
C LEU A 28 0.98 17.01 7.65
N SER A 29 2.02 17.67 7.13
CA SER A 29 1.84 18.48 5.93
C SER A 29 1.43 17.58 4.78
N SER A 30 0.84 18.16 3.74
CA SER A 30 0.40 17.33 2.62
C SER A 30 1.57 16.65 1.94
N GLU A 31 2.73 17.26 1.96
CA GLU A 31 3.91 16.66 1.39
C GLU A 31 4.32 15.41 2.16
N LEU A 32 4.31 15.50 3.49
CA LEU A 32 4.65 14.36 4.33
C LEU A 32 3.59 13.27 4.26
N GLN A 33 2.32 13.67 4.13
CA GLN A 33 1.26 12.69 3.95
C GLN A 33 1.48 11.88 2.69
N LYS A 34 1.92 12.53 1.63
CA LYS A 34 2.18 11.86 0.37
C LYS A 34 3.30 10.85 0.49
N ILE A 35 4.38 11.25 1.17
CA ILE A 35 5.50 10.35 1.38
C ILE A 35 5.07 9.13 2.19
N LEU A 36 4.32 9.36 3.25
CA LEU A 36 3.85 8.28 4.09
C LEU A 36 2.94 7.32 3.31
N LEU A 37 2.01 7.86 2.53
CA LEU A 37 1.11 7.02 1.76
C LEU A 37 1.85 6.21 0.72
N ASP A 38 2.86 6.79 0.10
CA ASP A 38 3.66 6.07 -0.86
C ASP A 38 4.38 4.90 -0.20
N ASP A 39 4.93 5.13 0.99
CA ASP A 39 5.59 4.08 1.75
C ASP A 39 4.61 2.98 2.12
N MET A 40 3.41 3.37 2.53
CA MET A 40 2.40 2.40 2.94
C MET A 40 1.97 1.51 1.78
N VAL A 41 1.77 2.10 0.62
CA VAL A 41 1.38 1.33 -0.56
C VAL A 41 2.48 0.34 -0.92
N THR A 42 3.72 0.80 -0.90
CA THR A 42 4.84 -0.06 -1.24
C THR A 42 4.97 -1.21 -0.24
N ALA A 43 4.87 -0.91 1.04
CA ALA A 43 4.99 -1.94 2.07
C ALA A 43 3.84 -2.94 1.96
N PHE A 44 2.65 -2.43 1.73
CA PHE A 44 1.46 -3.27 1.59
C PHE A 44 1.64 -4.23 0.42
N GLN A 45 2.06 -3.72 -0.72
CA GLN A 45 2.22 -4.55 -1.91
C GLN A 45 3.31 -5.61 -1.72
N ASN A 46 4.42 -5.19 -1.12
CA ASN A 46 5.50 -6.13 -0.86
C ASN A 46 5.05 -7.25 0.07
N ARG A 47 4.29 -6.89 1.09
CA ARG A 47 3.82 -7.87 2.04
C ARG A 47 2.84 -8.85 1.39
N ILE A 48 1.96 -8.34 0.57
CA ILE A 48 1.01 -9.19 -0.16
C ILE A 48 1.78 -10.20 -1.01
N ASN A 49 2.82 -9.75 -1.72
CA ASN A 49 3.59 -10.64 -2.57
C ASN A 49 4.25 -11.75 -1.75
N VAL A 50 4.80 -11.41 -0.59
CA VAL A 50 5.44 -12.40 0.26
C VAL A 50 4.42 -13.41 0.76
N LEU A 51 3.26 -12.93 1.19
CA LEU A 51 2.23 -13.81 1.73
C LEU A 51 1.65 -14.71 0.66
N MET A 52 1.47 -14.19 -0.54
CA MET A 52 0.96 -15.01 -1.64
C MET A 52 1.94 -16.13 -1.96
N ARG A 53 3.23 -15.81 -1.93
CA ARG A 53 4.24 -16.83 -2.19
C ARG A 53 4.22 -17.89 -1.11
N ALA A 54 4.06 -17.48 0.15
CA ALA A 54 3.98 -18.43 1.25
C ALA A 54 2.75 -19.31 1.12
N GLN A 55 1.65 -18.72 0.68
CA GLN A 55 0.41 -19.46 0.51
C GLN A 55 0.54 -20.52 -0.56
N GLU A 56 1.21 -20.19 -1.65
CA GLU A 56 1.41 -21.14 -2.73
C GLU A 56 2.19 -22.35 -2.28
N LYS A 57 3.15 -22.13 -1.41
CA LYS A 57 4.01 -23.22 -0.95
C LYS A 57 3.37 -24.04 0.16
N ARG A 58 2.60 -23.40 1.02
CA ARG A 58 2.14 -24.05 2.23
C ARG A 58 0.67 -24.38 2.24
N SER A 59 -0.08 -23.84 1.37
CA SER A 59 -1.51 -24.16 1.34
C SER A 59 -2.20 -23.78 2.63
N TYR A 60 -2.16 -22.57 3.00
CA TYR A 60 -2.84 -22.14 4.23
C TYR A 60 -4.33 -22.25 4.17
#